data_2daec21b7735f92298c4494669461234
#
_entry.id   2daec21b7735f92298c4494669461234
#
_cell.length_a   1.000
_cell.length_b   1.000
_cell.length_c   1.000
_cell.angle_alpha   90.00
_cell.angle_beta   90.00
_cell.angle_gamma   90.00
#
_symmetry.space_group_name_H-M   'P 1'
#
loop_
_entity.id
_entity.type
_entity.pdbx_description
1 polymer ?
#
loop_
_entity_poly.entity_id
_entity_poly.type
_entity_poly.pdbx_seq_one_letter_code
_entity_poly.pdbx_strand_id
1 'polypeptide(L)'
;VRSPEQIARLYFPDSDYKIYLQDLSEEMLVKGNPLNEELKQEVLSVDGVTDIIVARQSLHTSIKTDANQNSGICDTLTDQNYAMVEAALTEGTMPTDSHSIVIHDQIVAYFEDMGVGSTVEFSSIDGKQSIPVTISGVFSTSKMPVIFGHGRAHTDGSVFFAPKDLFYELYPEITTFDYSWSIVSNPKKAETVKAELKNIVAEHSNLALDEIDTAIAAEKSQNSAAFGSMQVLSWLVFLFGVINLINTTLSNQMSRKQENSVLRSIGLTQKQLCKMNICEGL
;
A
#
# COMPACT_ATOMS: atom_id res chain seq x y z
N VAL A 1 14.45 8.61 -3.86
CA VAL A 1 13.87 7.60 -2.94
C VAL A 1 13.33 8.36 -1.74
N ARG A 2 12.06 8.14 -1.37
CA ARG A 2 11.44 8.76 -0.20
C ARG A 2 11.98 8.11 1.09
N SER A 3 12.11 8.90 2.16
CA SER A 3 12.47 8.34 3.46
C SER A 3 11.32 7.53 4.07
N PRO A 4 11.58 6.59 5.02
CA PRO A 4 10.53 5.87 5.73
C PRO A 4 9.50 6.80 6.38
N GLU A 5 9.93 7.92 6.93
CA GLU A 5 9.07 8.94 7.52
C GLU A 5 8.17 9.61 6.46
N GLN A 6 8.72 9.91 5.27
CA GLN A 6 7.95 10.47 4.16
C GLN A 6 6.91 9.48 3.63
N ILE A 7 7.24 8.19 3.63
CA ILE A 7 6.29 7.14 3.22
C ILE A 7 5.20 7.01 4.27
N ALA A 8 5.56 6.90 5.56
CA ALA A 8 4.57 6.80 6.64
C ALA A 8 3.61 8.01 6.67
N ARG A 9 4.09 9.22 6.38
CA ARG A 9 3.24 10.43 6.29
C ARG A 9 2.26 10.42 5.12
N LEU A 10 2.43 9.57 4.12
CA LEU A 10 1.38 9.36 3.12
C LEU A 10 0.15 8.65 3.70
N TYR A 11 0.36 7.76 4.68
CA TYR A 11 -0.72 7.05 5.37
C TYR A 11 -1.33 7.85 6.52
N PHE A 12 -0.56 8.77 7.09
CA PHE A 12 -0.92 9.64 8.22
C PHE A 12 -0.68 11.12 7.85
N PRO A 13 -1.43 11.69 6.88
CA PRO A 13 -1.15 13.03 6.37
C PRO A 13 -1.25 14.10 7.46
N ASP A 14 -2.28 14.04 8.30
CA ASP A 14 -2.62 15.06 9.28
C ASP A 14 -2.71 14.52 10.72
N SER A 15 -2.27 13.28 10.96
CA SER A 15 -2.42 12.61 12.25
C SER A 15 -1.24 11.71 12.56
N ASP A 16 -1.11 11.28 13.82
CA ASP A 16 -0.15 10.29 14.28
C ASP A 16 -0.80 8.95 14.62
N TYR A 17 -2.13 8.91 14.70
CA TYR A 17 -2.93 7.72 15.04
C TYR A 17 -4.09 7.56 14.08
N LYS A 18 -4.45 6.32 13.81
CA LYS A 18 -5.62 5.95 13.02
C LYS A 18 -6.37 4.81 13.71
N ILE A 19 -7.67 5.00 13.94
CA ILE A 19 -8.58 3.95 14.39
C ILE A 19 -9.36 3.48 13.18
N TYR A 20 -9.48 2.16 12.99
CA TYR A 20 -10.16 1.59 11.84
C TYR A 20 -10.85 0.25 12.16
N LEU A 21 -11.82 -0.12 11.32
CA LEU A 21 -12.50 -1.41 11.38
C LEU A 21 -11.59 -2.52 10.85
N GLN A 22 -11.48 -3.63 11.59
CA GLN A 22 -10.78 -4.84 11.12
C GLN A 22 -11.64 -5.65 10.14
N ASP A 23 -12.95 -5.66 10.35
CA ASP A 23 -13.94 -6.29 9.48
C ASP A 23 -14.94 -5.24 9.00
N LEU A 24 -15.18 -5.20 7.68
CA LEU A 24 -16.15 -4.35 7.00
C LEU A 24 -17.25 -5.23 6.39
N SER A 25 -17.97 -5.96 7.22
CA SER A 25 -19.13 -6.74 6.77
C SER A 25 -20.43 -5.93 6.85
N GLU A 26 -21.33 -6.18 5.90
CA GLU A 26 -22.69 -5.63 5.91
C GLU A 26 -23.41 -5.96 7.22
N GLU A 27 -23.28 -7.21 7.68
CA GLU A 27 -23.89 -7.66 8.93
C GLU A 27 -23.43 -6.83 10.13
N MET A 28 -22.14 -6.48 10.19
CA MET A 28 -21.59 -5.64 11.24
C MET A 28 -22.15 -4.22 11.16
N LEU A 29 -22.20 -3.63 9.97
CA LEU A 29 -22.74 -2.28 9.78
C LEU A 29 -24.22 -2.18 10.16
N VAL A 30 -25.03 -3.17 9.82
CA VAL A 30 -26.46 -3.24 10.17
C VAL A 30 -26.67 -3.44 11.67
N LYS A 31 -25.82 -4.23 12.33
CA LYS A 31 -25.87 -4.43 13.79
C LYS A 31 -25.44 -3.19 14.57
N GLY A 32 -24.65 -2.32 13.97
CA GLY A 32 -24.15 -1.09 14.54
C GLY A 32 -22.65 -0.96 14.36
N ASN A 33 -22.26 0.07 13.62
CA ASN A 33 -20.85 0.41 13.42
C ASN A 33 -20.24 0.90 14.73
N PRO A 34 -19.15 0.30 15.23
CA PRO A 34 -18.48 0.80 16.44
C PRO A 34 -17.85 2.20 16.25
N LEU A 35 -17.52 2.59 15.00
CA LEU A 35 -17.09 3.96 14.69
C LEU A 35 -18.32 4.88 14.58
N ASN A 36 -18.96 5.13 15.71
CA ASN A 36 -20.19 5.92 15.85
C ASN A 36 -19.93 7.21 16.66
N GLU A 37 -20.97 8.00 16.84
CA GLU A 37 -20.86 9.28 17.54
C GLU A 37 -20.51 9.13 19.03
N GLU A 38 -20.92 8.02 19.69
CA GLU A 38 -20.59 7.76 21.09
C GLU A 38 -19.07 7.54 21.25
N LEU A 39 -18.49 6.64 20.47
CA LEU A 39 -17.04 6.41 20.45
C LEU A 39 -16.27 7.67 20.05
N LYS A 40 -16.82 8.45 19.12
CA LYS A 40 -16.19 9.71 18.69
C LYS A 40 -16.06 10.70 19.85
N GLN A 41 -17.11 10.84 20.66
CA GLN A 41 -17.07 11.70 21.83
C GLN A 41 -16.11 11.17 22.90
N GLU A 42 -16.05 9.86 23.09
CA GLU A 42 -15.11 9.23 24.00
C GLU A 42 -13.65 9.52 23.58
N VAL A 43 -13.30 9.31 22.32
CA VAL A 43 -11.97 9.58 21.78
C VAL A 43 -11.63 11.08 21.88
N LEU A 44 -12.59 11.99 21.60
CA LEU A 44 -12.39 13.43 21.77
C LEU A 44 -12.19 13.85 23.22
N SER A 45 -12.66 13.07 24.19
CA SER A 45 -12.46 13.34 25.61
C SER A 45 -11.07 13.01 26.11
N VAL A 46 -10.27 12.27 25.34
CA VAL A 46 -8.90 11.90 25.67
C VAL A 46 -8.02 13.16 25.74
N ASP A 47 -7.34 13.34 26.87
CA ASP A 47 -6.49 14.50 27.07
C ASP A 47 -5.30 14.52 26.09
N GLY A 48 -5.33 15.46 25.18
CA GLY A 48 -4.34 15.61 24.11
C GLY A 48 -4.87 15.32 22.72
N VAL A 49 -6.05 14.70 22.56
CA VAL A 49 -6.75 14.64 21.29
C VAL A 49 -7.37 16.01 21.00
N THR A 50 -7.18 16.51 19.79
CA THR A 50 -7.65 17.84 19.38
C THR A 50 -8.72 17.78 18.31
N ASP A 51 -8.72 16.75 17.46
CA ASP A 51 -9.70 16.57 16.39
C ASP A 51 -9.75 15.12 15.91
N ILE A 52 -10.86 14.76 15.25
CA ILE A 52 -11.06 13.48 14.58
C ILE A 52 -11.50 13.76 13.15
N ILE A 53 -10.73 13.28 12.19
CA ILE A 53 -11.01 13.37 10.78
C ILE A 53 -11.49 12.02 10.29
N VAL A 54 -12.72 11.95 9.74
CA VAL A 54 -13.20 10.73 9.06
C VAL A 54 -12.37 10.53 7.81
N ALA A 55 -11.43 9.58 7.86
CA ALA A 55 -10.48 9.35 6.78
C ALA A 55 -11.11 8.55 5.63
N ARG A 56 -11.96 7.56 5.96
CA ARG A 56 -12.67 6.74 4.96
C ARG A 56 -14.06 6.37 5.45
N GLN A 57 -15.01 6.39 4.52
CA GLN A 57 -16.32 5.76 4.66
C GLN A 57 -16.44 4.72 3.55
N SER A 58 -16.66 3.49 3.93
CA SER A 58 -16.54 2.36 3.02
C SER A 58 -17.69 1.37 3.19
N LEU A 59 -18.03 0.70 2.10
CA LEU A 59 -19.04 -0.34 2.03
C LEU A 59 -18.55 -1.46 1.10
N HIS A 60 -18.78 -2.70 1.48
CA HIS A 60 -18.56 -3.82 0.57
C HIS A 60 -19.77 -3.98 -0.36
N THR A 61 -19.57 -3.82 -1.66
CA THR A 61 -20.66 -3.80 -2.65
C THR A 61 -20.31 -4.61 -3.87
N SER A 62 -21.30 -4.77 -4.77
CA SER A 62 -21.06 -5.26 -6.11
C SER A 62 -21.69 -4.36 -7.17
N ILE A 63 -21.09 -4.36 -8.36
CA ILE A 63 -21.71 -3.86 -9.58
C ILE A 63 -22.01 -5.02 -10.52
N LYS A 64 -23.15 -4.98 -11.19
CA LYS A 64 -23.62 -6.08 -12.01
C LYS A 64 -24.23 -5.56 -13.32
N THR A 65 -23.95 -6.26 -14.41
CA THR A 65 -24.68 -6.21 -15.69
C THR A 65 -25.45 -7.52 -15.87
N ASP A 66 -26.12 -7.69 -17.01
CA ASP A 66 -26.75 -8.98 -17.33
C ASP A 66 -25.76 -10.13 -17.49
N ALA A 67 -24.53 -9.82 -17.90
CA ALA A 67 -23.49 -10.81 -18.21
C ALA A 67 -22.44 -10.98 -17.12
N ASN A 68 -22.12 -9.93 -16.37
CA ASN A 68 -20.95 -9.87 -15.50
C ASN A 68 -21.28 -9.27 -14.14
N GLN A 69 -20.48 -9.63 -13.14
CA GLN A 69 -20.52 -9.07 -11.78
C GLN A 69 -19.09 -8.86 -11.25
N ASN A 70 -18.85 -7.73 -10.62
CA ASN A 70 -17.63 -7.46 -9.87
C ASN A 70 -18.00 -6.98 -8.46
N SER A 71 -17.28 -7.46 -7.45
CA SER A 71 -17.50 -7.11 -6.05
C SER A 71 -16.22 -6.55 -5.44
N GLY A 72 -16.38 -5.61 -4.54
CA GLY A 72 -15.25 -5.01 -3.84
C GLY A 72 -15.64 -3.90 -2.89
N ILE A 73 -14.64 -3.22 -2.36
CA ILE A 73 -14.84 -2.09 -1.47
C ILE A 73 -15.16 -0.85 -2.31
N CYS A 74 -16.28 -0.21 -1.97
CA CYS A 74 -16.64 1.11 -2.45
C CYS A 74 -16.39 2.13 -1.35
N ASP A 75 -15.64 3.18 -1.66
CA ASP A 75 -15.44 4.34 -0.78
C ASP A 75 -16.35 5.48 -1.19
N THR A 76 -16.80 6.28 -0.23
CA THR A 76 -17.48 7.53 -0.56
C THR A 76 -16.51 8.57 -1.09
N LEU A 77 -16.98 9.40 -2.04
CA LEU A 77 -16.29 10.61 -2.42
C LEU A 77 -16.44 11.67 -1.30
N THR A 78 -15.32 12.18 -0.84
CA THR A 78 -15.22 13.20 0.21
C THR A 78 -14.35 14.37 -0.26
N ASP A 79 -14.41 15.52 0.40
CA ASP A 79 -13.52 16.66 0.09
C ASP A 79 -12.04 16.26 0.18
N GLN A 80 -11.70 15.28 1.00
CA GLN A 80 -10.32 14.81 1.20
C GLN A 80 -9.82 13.93 0.06
N ASN A 81 -10.68 13.09 -0.53
CA ASN A 81 -10.25 12.15 -1.57
C ASN A 81 -10.64 12.60 -2.99
N TYR A 82 -11.55 13.55 -3.15
CA TYR A 82 -12.09 13.97 -4.45
C TYR A 82 -11.00 14.37 -5.45
N ALA A 83 -10.15 15.33 -5.07
CA ALA A 83 -9.08 15.82 -5.96
C ALA A 83 -8.08 14.71 -6.36
N MET A 84 -7.85 13.74 -5.49
CA MET A 84 -6.97 12.63 -5.74
C MET A 84 -7.61 11.62 -6.70
N VAL A 85 -8.88 11.28 -6.51
CA VAL A 85 -9.62 10.40 -7.44
C VAL A 85 -9.71 11.06 -8.80
N GLU A 86 -10.02 12.36 -8.87
CA GLU A 86 -10.07 13.14 -10.11
C GLU A 86 -8.73 13.10 -10.85
N ALA A 87 -7.62 13.32 -10.15
CA ALA A 87 -6.27 13.25 -10.73
C ALA A 87 -5.89 11.84 -11.21
N ALA A 88 -6.51 10.80 -10.65
CA ALA A 88 -6.29 9.41 -11.02
C ALA A 88 -7.15 8.95 -12.19
N LEU A 89 -8.13 9.74 -12.64
CA LEU A 89 -8.94 9.38 -13.79
C LEU A 89 -8.09 9.11 -15.04
N THR A 90 -8.47 8.06 -15.73
CA THR A 90 -7.91 7.67 -17.04
C THR A 90 -8.92 7.90 -18.16
N GLU A 91 -10.22 7.85 -17.81
CA GLU A 91 -11.33 8.00 -18.76
C GLU A 91 -12.56 8.57 -18.04
N GLY A 92 -13.41 9.30 -18.77
CA GLY A 92 -14.65 9.87 -18.26
C GLY A 92 -14.47 11.06 -17.32
N THR A 93 -15.41 11.23 -16.39
CA THR A 93 -15.48 12.36 -15.46
C THR A 93 -15.83 11.89 -14.04
N MET A 94 -15.61 12.75 -13.06
CA MET A 94 -16.12 12.55 -11.71
C MET A 94 -17.66 12.52 -11.71
N PRO A 95 -18.30 11.80 -10.75
CA PRO A 95 -19.74 11.80 -10.58
C PRO A 95 -20.31 13.21 -10.43
N THR A 96 -21.39 13.49 -11.15
CA THR A 96 -22.11 14.76 -11.10
C THR A 96 -23.46 14.67 -10.39
N ASP A 97 -23.91 13.45 -10.11
CA ASP A 97 -25.17 13.14 -9.42
C ASP A 97 -24.98 11.94 -8.46
N SER A 98 -26.03 11.63 -7.68
CA SER A 98 -25.99 10.55 -6.69
C SER A 98 -26.00 9.14 -7.29
N HIS A 99 -26.35 8.98 -8.56
CA HIS A 99 -26.42 7.69 -9.25
C HIS A 99 -25.31 7.50 -10.29
N SER A 100 -24.17 8.16 -10.07
CA SER A 100 -22.96 7.99 -10.88
C SER A 100 -21.81 7.50 -10.01
N ILE A 101 -20.98 6.61 -10.57
CA ILE A 101 -19.81 6.05 -9.87
C ILE A 101 -18.57 6.09 -10.74
N VAL A 102 -17.41 6.08 -10.12
CA VAL A 102 -16.13 5.80 -10.81
C VAL A 102 -15.59 4.44 -10.39
N ILE A 103 -15.02 3.71 -11.34
CA ILE A 103 -14.56 2.35 -11.16
C ILE A 103 -13.07 2.20 -11.48
N HIS A 104 -12.46 1.16 -10.96
CA HIS A 104 -11.05 0.84 -11.20
C HIS A 104 -10.83 0.35 -12.64
N ASP A 105 -9.71 0.75 -13.28
CA ASP A 105 -9.35 0.40 -14.65
C ASP A 105 -9.24 -1.12 -14.90
N GLN A 106 -8.88 -1.91 -13.89
CA GLN A 106 -8.86 -3.36 -14.01
C GLN A 106 -10.25 -3.96 -14.28
N ILE A 107 -11.32 -3.34 -13.78
CA ILE A 107 -12.68 -3.82 -14.04
C ILE A 107 -12.99 -3.73 -15.53
N VAL A 108 -12.72 -2.58 -16.13
CA VAL A 108 -12.91 -2.37 -17.58
C VAL A 108 -12.03 -3.30 -18.41
N ALA A 109 -10.82 -3.59 -17.93
CA ALA A 109 -9.92 -4.51 -18.62
C ALA A 109 -10.43 -5.97 -18.65
N TYR A 110 -11.23 -6.36 -17.66
CA TYR A 110 -11.80 -7.72 -17.58
C TYR A 110 -13.24 -7.81 -18.11
N PHE A 111 -14.01 -6.72 -18.07
CA PHE A 111 -15.45 -6.69 -18.40
C PHE A 111 -15.75 -5.56 -19.38
N GLU A 112 -15.85 -5.89 -20.67
CA GLU A 112 -16.07 -4.91 -21.75
C GLU A 112 -17.42 -4.16 -21.63
N ASP A 113 -18.39 -4.72 -20.93
CA ASP A 113 -19.73 -4.16 -20.68
C ASP A 113 -19.79 -3.22 -19.46
N MET A 114 -18.66 -3.02 -18.77
CA MET A 114 -18.54 -2.13 -17.60
C MET A 114 -17.65 -0.91 -17.87
N GLY A 115 -17.86 -0.24 -19.00
CA GLY A 115 -17.12 0.97 -19.38
C GLY A 115 -17.83 2.28 -19.02
N VAL A 116 -17.19 3.41 -19.32
CA VAL A 116 -17.80 4.74 -19.14
C VAL A 116 -19.09 4.85 -19.95
N GLY A 117 -20.17 5.33 -19.31
CA GLY A 117 -21.51 5.45 -19.87
C GLY A 117 -22.37 4.20 -19.73
N SER A 118 -21.83 3.07 -19.30
CA SER A 118 -22.61 1.86 -18.99
C SER A 118 -23.49 2.07 -17.76
N THR A 119 -24.70 1.53 -17.79
CA THR A 119 -25.56 1.41 -16.61
C THR A 119 -25.35 0.04 -16.00
N VAL A 120 -25.10 0.03 -14.69
CA VAL A 120 -24.89 -1.19 -13.91
C VAL A 120 -25.79 -1.15 -12.66
N GLU A 121 -26.13 -2.31 -12.14
CA GLU A 121 -26.80 -2.46 -10.85
C GLU A 121 -25.76 -2.39 -9.72
N PHE A 122 -25.77 -1.31 -8.95
CA PHE A 122 -24.99 -1.16 -7.72
C PHE A 122 -25.77 -1.82 -6.57
N SER A 123 -25.22 -2.88 -6.00
CA SER A 123 -25.98 -3.74 -5.11
C SER A 123 -25.24 -4.10 -3.83
N SER A 124 -26.04 -4.49 -2.83
CA SER A 124 -25.55 -5.19 -1.64
C SER A 124 -24.84 -6.50 -2.03
N ILE A 125 -23.93 -6.97 -1.18
CA ILE A 125 -23.21 -8.23 -1.43
C ILE A 125 -24.14 -9.42 -1.53
N ASP A 126 -25.20 -9.43 -0.73
CA ASP A 126 -26.22 -10.48 -0.76
C ASP A 126 -27.23 -10.33 -1.91
N GLY A 127 -27.11 -9.24 -2.67
CA GLY A 127 -27.93 -8.96 -3.86
C GLY A 127 -29.41 -8.63 -3.58
N LYS A 128 -29.79 -8.40 -2.32
CA LYS A 128 -31.19 -8.10 -1.97
C LYS A 128 -31.60 -6.67 -2.29
N GLN A 129 -30.65 -5.76 -2.26
CA GLN A 129 -30.86 -4.34 -2.57
C GLN A 129 -30.01 -3.97 -3.76
N SER A 130 -30.53 -3.21 -4.70
CA SER A 130 -29.84 -2.80 -5.89
C SER A 130 -30.39 -1.47 -6.41
N ILE A 131 -29.51 -0.63 -6.93
CA ILE A 131 -29.81 0.69 -7.45
C ILE A 131 -29.10 0.80 -8.80
N PRO A 132 -29.82 1.15 -9.90
CA PRO A 132 -29.17 1.38 -11.16
C PRO A 132 -28.32 2.65 -11.12
N VAL A 133 -27.07 2.54 -11.54
CA VAL A 133 -26.10 3.65 -11.57
C VAL A 133 -25.35 3.69 -12.89
N THR A 134 -24.85 4.85 -13.26
CA THR A 134 -24.03 5.03 -14.45
C THR A 134 -22.54 5.09 -14.07
N ILE A 135 -21.70 4.38 -14.79
CA ILE A 135 -20.25 4.51 -14.69
C ILE A 135 -19.85 5.83 -15.37
N SER A 136 -19.50 6.84 -14.59
CA SER A 136 -19.12 8.17 -15.10
C SER A 136 -17.64 8.29 -15.43
N GLY A 137 -16.79 7.49 -14.80
CA GLY A 137 -15.35 7.54 -15.02
C GLY A 137 -14.62 6.28 -14.58
N VAL A 138 -13.39 6.18 -15.05
CA VAL A 138 -12.45 5.09 -14.75
C VAL A 138 -11.19 5.67 -14.16
N PHE A 139 -10.73 5.14 -13.03
CA PHE A 139 -9.51 5.56 -12.38
C PHE A 139 -8.46 4.45 -12.35
N SER A 140 -7.18 4.83 -12.24
CA SER A 140 -6.07 3.88 -12.08
C SER A 140 -5.37 4.06 -10.74
N THR A 141 -5.24 2.97 -9.99
CA THR A 141 -4.48 2.99 -8.72
C THR A 141 -3.00 3.27 -8.92
N SER A 142 -2.46 3.06 -10.13
CA SER A 142 -1.08 3.41 -10.46
C SER A 142 -0.82 4.93 -10.37
N LYS A 143 -1.85 5.74 -10.49
CA LYS A 143 -1.81 7.21 -10.35
C LYS A 143 -2.17 7.67 -8.93
N MET A 144 -2.70 6.79 -8.09
CA MET A 144 -3.04 7.12 -6.71
C MET A 144 -1.82 6.98 -5.80
N PRO A 145 -1.63 7.87 -4.83
CA PRO A 145 -0.72 7.58 -3.73
C PRO A 145 -1.24 6.33 -2.99
N VAL A 146 -0.34 5.54 -2.41
CA VAL A 146 -0.62 4.26 -1.72
C VAL A 146 -1.50 4.40 -0.44
N ILE A 147 -2.39 5.39 -0.41
CA ILE A 147 -3.13 5.86 0.79
C ILE A 147 -4.38 5.02 1.10
N PHE A 148 -4.83 4.17 0.17
CA PHE A 148 -6.08 3.43 0.32
C PHE A 148 -5.93 2.01 0.84
N GLY A 149 -4.80 1.65 1.39
CA GLY A 149 -4.62 0.39 2.10
C GLY A 149 -4.31 0.64 3.57
N HIS A 150 -4.76 -0.22 4.46
CA HIS A 150 -4.26 -0.26 5.82
C HIS A 150 -2.74 -0.37 5.79
N GLY A 151 -2.02 0.66 6.15
CA GLY A 151 -0.60 0.69 6.48
C GLY A 151 0.39 -0.20 5.72
N ARG A 152 -0.08 -1.05 4.85
CA ARG A 152 0.74 -1.95 4.04
C ARG A 152 -0.04 -2.27 2.78
N ALA A 153 0.62 -2.25 1.66
CA ALA A 153 0.13 -2.61 0.33
C ALA A 153 -0.82 -3.84 0.37
N HIS A 154 -2.03 -3.65 0.86
CA HIS A 154 -3.07 -4.64 0.81
C HIS A 154 -3.90 -4.39 -0.43
N THR A 155 -4.19 -5.46 -1.09
CA THR A 155 -5.08 -5.62 -2.22
C THR A 155 -6.53 -5.18 -1.95
N ASP A 156 -6.80 -4.68 -0.75
CA ASP A 156 -8.11 -4.19 -0.28
C ASP A 156 -8.31 -2.69 -0.63
N GLY A 157 -7.71 -2.25 -1.72
CA GLY A 157 -7.93 -0.91 -2.26
C GLY A 157 -9.37 -0.76 -2.73
N SER A 158 -9.88 0.47 -2.68
CA SER A 158 -11.17 0.80 -3.25
C SER A 158 -11.21 0.41 -4.72
N VAL A 159 -12.21 -0.35 -5.11
CA VAL A 159 -12.46 -0.71 -6.51
C VAL A 159 -13.52 0.19 -7.14
N PHE A 160 -14.29 0.89 -6.29
CA PHE A 160 -15.31 1.87 -6.69
C PHE A 160 -15.21 3.11 -5.80
N PHE A 161 -15.62 4.26 -6.35
CA PHE A 161 -15.94 5.46 -5.58
C PHE A 161 -17.33 5.94 -5.96
N ALA A 162 -18.13 6.28 -4.97
CA ALA A 162 -19.51 6.71 -5.14
C ALA A 162 -19.82 7.93 -4.27
N PRO A 163 -20.82 8.73 -4.64
CA PRO A 163 -21.39 9.74 -3.76
C PRO A 163 -21.94 9.10 -2.48
N LYS A 164 -21.79 9.80 -1.36
CA LYS A 164 -22.24 9.33 -0.04
C LYS A 164 -23.74 8.98 -0.02
N ASP A 165 -24.55 9.76 -0.72
CA ASP A 165 -26.01 9.59 -0.75
C ASP A 165 -26.42 8.21 -1.29
N LEU A 166 -25.66 7.65 -2.23
CA LEU A 166 -25.91 6.31 -2.77
C LEU A 166 -25.81 5.22 -1.69
N PHE A 167 -24.91 5.37 -0.71
CA PHE A 167 -24.77 4.43 0.39
C PHE A 167 -26.01 4.43 1.30
N TYR A 168 -26.51 5.63 1.64
CA TYR A 168 -27.73 5.76 2.47
C TYR A 168 -29.01 5.40 1.72
N GLU A 169 -29.02 5.50 0.39
CA GLU A 169 -30.12 5.00 -0.42
C GLU A 169 -30.13 3.46 -0.44
N LEU A 170 -28.94 2.83 -0.56
CA LEU A 170 -28.83 1.38 -0.53
C LEU A 170 -29.13 0.79 0.85
N TYR A 171 -28.75 1.48 1.93
CA TYR A 171 -28.90 1.03 3.32
C TYR A 171 -29.40 2.17 4.23
N PRO A 172 -30.69 2.49 4.16
CA PRO A 172 -31.27 3.63 4.94
C PRO A 172 -31.24 3.39 6.46
N GLU A 173 -31.08 2.14 6.92
CA GLU A 173 -30.99 1.76 8.33
C GLU A 173 -29.59 1.98 8.93
N ILE A 174 -28.54 2.08 8.12
CA ILE A 174 -27.17 2.28 8.60
C ILE A 174 -26.94 3.73 8.96
N THR A 175 -26.50 3.98 10.18
CA THR A 175 -26.29 5.32 10.71
C THR A 175 -24.96 5.94 10.29
N THR A 176 -23.92 5.11 10.09
CA THR A 176 -22.60 5.57 9.64
C THR A 176 -21.86 4.47 8.89
N PHE A 177 -21.18 4.86 7.84
CA PHE A 177 -20.28 4.03 7.04
C PHE A 177 -18.80 4.29 7.35
N ASP A 178 -18.52 4.95 8.47
CA ASP A 178 -17.15 5.24 8.87
C ASP A 178 -16.34 3.95 8.97
N TYR A 179 -15.24 3.92 8.24
CA TYR A 179 -14.32 2.80 8.19
C TYR A 179 -13.02 3.10 8.92
N SER A 180 -12.55 4.33 8.84
CA SER A 180 -11.37 4.76 9.59
C SER A 180 -11.41 6.23 9.95
N TRP A 181 -10.85 6.53 11.13
CA TRP A 181 -10.65 7.87 11.64
C TRP A 181 -9.16 8.17 11.78
N SER A 182 -8.75 9.35 11.35
CA SER A 182 -7.44 9.93 11.67
C SER A 182 -7.57 10.79 12.91
N ILE A 183 -6.76 10.50 13.93
CA ILE A 183 -6.82 11.19 15.22
C ILE A 183 -5.72 12.23 15.28
N VAL A 184 -6.11 13.50 15.36
CA VAL A 184 -5.20 14.64 15.50
C VAL A 184 -4.91 14.85 16.97
N SER A 185 -3.65 14.91 17.36
CA SER A 185 -3.26 15.02 18.77
C SER A 185 -2.14 16.03 19.01
N ASN A 186 -2.03 16.46 20.26
CA ASN A 186 -0.91 17.30 20.69
C ASN A 186 0.35 16.43 20.88
N PRO A 187 1.44 16.70 20.14
CA PRO A 187 2.67 15.91 20.23
C PRO A 187 3.27 15.84 21.65
N LYS A 188 3.00 16.86 22.49
CA LYS A 188 3.49 16.89 23.88
C LYS A 188 2.80 15.87 24.80
N LYS A 189 1.66 15.30 24.35
CA LYS A 189 0.85 14.33 25.09
C LYS A 189 0.79 12.97 24.40
N ALA A 190 1.68 12.71 23.46
CA ALA A 190 1.67 11.51 22.61
C ALA A 190 1.55 10.21 23.41
N GLU A 191 2.33 10.06 24.49
CA GLU A 191 2.29 8.84 25.33
C GLU A 191 0.94 8.63 26.03
N THR A 192 0.34 9.72 26.55
CA THR A 192 -0.99 9.67 27.18
C THR A 192 -2.05 9.31 26.14
N VAL A 193 -2.07 10.02 25.00
CA VAL A 193 -3.01 9.74 23.91
C VAL A 193 -2.89 8.29 23.43
N LYS A 194 -1.67 7.82 23.22
CA LYS A 194 -1.41 6.43 22.79
C LYS A 194 -1.97 5.41 23.78
N ALA A 195 -1.71 5.59 25.08
CA ALA A 195 -2.17 4.66 26.12
C ALA A 195 -3.71 4.61 26.16
N GLU A 196 -4.35 5.78 26.19
CA GLU A 196 -5.82 5.88 26.24
C GLU A 196 -6.49 5.34 24.96
N LEU A 197 -5.98 5.67 23.78
CA LEU A 197 -6.51 5.12 22.53
C LEU A 197 -6.38 3.59 22.47
N LYS A 198 -5.29 3.02 23.00
CA LYS A 198 -5.14 1.55 23.10
C LYS A 198 -6.18 0.93 24.02
N ASN A 199 -6.46 1.56 25.14
CA ASN A 199 -7.49 1.09 26.07
C ASN A 199 -8.85 1.11 25.40
N ILE A 200 -9.25 2.24 24.81
CA ILE A 200 -10.52 2.39 24.10
C ILE A 200 -10.68 1.32 23.00
N VAL A 201 -9.66 1.18 22.15
CA VAL A 201 -9.72 0.18 21.05
C VAL A 201 -9.78 -1.25 21.57
N ALA A 202 -9.13 -1.56 22.71
CA ALA A 202 -9.15 -2.90 23.30
C ALA A 202 -10.54 -3.33 23.82
N GLU A 203 -11.45 -2.39 24.08
CA GLU A 203 -12.83 -2.68 24.47
C GLU A 203 -13.70 -3.08 23.28
N HIS A 204 -13.25 -2.85 22.06
CA HIS A 204 -13.98 -3.12 20.82
C HIS A 204 -13.26 -4.16 19.95
N SER A 205 -13.76 -5.37 19.86
CA SER A 205 -13.12 -6.49 19.15
C SER A 205 -12.91 -6.27 17.65
N ASN A 206 -13.67 -5.35 17.02
CA ASN A 206 -13.58 -5.05 15.60
C ASN A 206 -12.78 -3.77 15.29
N LEU A 207 -12.20 -3.13 16.30
CA LEU A 207 -11.36 -1.95 16.09
C LEU A 207 -9.89 -2.30 16.17
N ALA A 208 -9.09 -1.54 15.42
CA ALA A 208 -7.64 -1.56 15.51
C ALA A 208 -7.08 -0.13 15.53
N LEU A 209 -5.91 0.01 16.13
CA LEU A 209 -5.16 1.25 16.20
C LEU A 209 -3.86 1.11 15.41
N ASP A 210 -3.66 1.97 14.43
CA ASP A 210 -2.39 2.17 13.77
C ASP A 210 -1.69 3.43 14.31
N GLU A 211 -0.37 3.32 14.47
CA GLU A 211 0.49 4.39 14.97
C GLU A 211 1.54 4.71 13.90
N ILE A 212 1.81 5.99 13.67
CA ILE A 212 2.81 6.41 12.69
C ILE A 212 4.20 5.84 12.99
N ASP A 213 4.58 5.76 14.27
CA ASP A 213 5.87 5.21 14.67
C ASP A 213 6.03 3.73 14.29
N THR A 214 4.94 2.96 14.41
CA THR A 214 4.90 1.56 13.97
C THR A 214 5.04 1.46 12.44
N ALA A 215 4.38 2.34 11.70
CA ALA A 215 4.51 2.41 10.25
C ALA A 215 5.95 2.78 9.83
N ILE A 216 6.56 3.76 10.47
CA ILE A 216 7.97 4.15 10.23
C ILE A 216 8.91 2.98 10.52
N ALA A 217 8.71 2.27 11.64
CA ALA A 217 9.53 1.12 12.02
C ALA A 217 9.40 -0.03 11.00
N ALA A 218 8.19 -0.29 10.51
CA ALA A 218 7.93 -1.29 9.47
C ALA A 218 8.64 -0.93 8.15
N GLU A 219 8.56 0.31 7.70
CA GLU A 219 9.24 0.79 6.50
C GLU A 219 10.78 0.71 6.63
N LYS A 220 11.32 1.06 7.79
CA LYS A 220 12.75 0.90 8.09
C LYS A 220 13.18 -0.57 8.03
N SER A 221 12.38 -1.47 8.58
CA SER A 221 12.65 -2.91 8.57
C SER A 221 12.63 -3.48 7.14
N GLN A 222 11.63 -3.13 6.32
CA GLN A 222 11.55 -3.56 4.92
C GLN A 222 12.73 -3.06 4.10
N ASN A 223 13.10 -1.79 4.24
CA ASN A 223 14.25 -1.22 3.56
C ASN A 223 15.54 -1.94 3.98
N SER A 224 15.74 -2.21 5.28
CA SER A 224 16.92 -2.92 5.78
C SER A 224 17.02 -4.34 5.23
N ALA A 225 15.90 -5.06 5.13
CA ALA A 225 15.85 -6.40 4.54
C ALA A 225 16.18 -6.39 3.04
N ALA A 226 15.65 -5.40 2.30
CA ALA A 226 15.93 -5.24 0.88
C ALA A 226 17.42 -4.92 0.63
N PHE A 227 18.00 -3.98 1.38
CA PHE A 227 19.42 -3.66 1.28
C PHE A 227 20.32 -4.83 1.70
N GLY A 228 19.95 -5.57 2.74
CA GLY A 228 20.67 -6.76 3.18
C GLY A 228 20.74 -7.85 2.10
N SER A 229 19.64 -8.12 1.40
CA SER A 229 19.61 -9.09 0.30
C SER A 229 20.46 -8.64 -0.90
N MET A 230 20.43 -7.35 -1.26
CA MET A 230 21.30 -6.78 -2.30
C MET A 230 22.78 -6.87 -1.94
N GLN A 231 23.12 -6.65 -0.68
CA GLN A 231 24.51 -6.76 -0.21
C GLN A 231 25.04 -8.19 -0.30
N VAL A 232 24.24 -9.20 0.09
CA VAL A 232 24.60 -10.61 -0.06
C VAL A 232 24.81 -10.95 -1.54
N LEU A 233 23.91 -10.53 -2.42
CA LEU A 233 24.05 -10.75 -3.86
C LEU A 233 25.33 -10.12 -4.41
N SER A 234 25.65 -8.90 -4.00
CA SER A 234 26.88 -8.21 -4.40
C SER A 234 28.13 -8.96 -3.97
N TRP A 235 28.16 -9.51 -2.75
CA TRP A 235 29.26 -10.34 -2.27
C TRP A 235 29.40 -11.63 -3.07
N LEU A 236 28.29 -12.27 -3.46
CA LEU A 236 28.33 -13.48 -4.30
C LEU A 236 28.93 -13.17 -5.68
N VAL A 237 28.48 -12.09 -6.32
CA VAL A 237 29.01 -11.65 -7.63
C VAL A 237 30.51 -11.35 -7.52
N PHE A 238 30.93 -10.65 -6.48
CA PHE A 238 32.34 -10.37 -6.21
C PHE A 238 33.14 -11.66 -6.05
N LEU A 239 32.65 -12.63 -5.28
CA LEU A 239 33.32 -13.91 -5.05
C LEU A 239 33.48 -14.70 -6.36
N PHE A 240 32.44 -14.76 -7.20
CA PHE A 240 32.52 -15.36 -8.53
C PHE A 240 33.56 -14.66 -9.42
N GLY A 241 33.65 -13.34 -9.37
CA GLY A 241 34.67 -12.57 -10.07
C GLY A 241 36.09 -12.93 -9.64
N VAL A 242 36.33 -13.05 -8.33
CA VAL A 242 37.61 -13.48 -7.77
C VAL A 242 37.98 -14.93 -8.19
N ILE A 243 37.03 -15.87 -8.12
CA ILE A 243 37.26 -17.25 -8.55
C ILE A 243 37.61 -17.29 -10.03
N ASN A 244 36.92 -16.54 -10.87
CA ASN A 244 37.17 -16.46 -12.30
C ASN A 244 38.58 -15.90 -12.60
N LEU A 245 38.96 -14.84 -11.87
CA LEU A 245 40.32 -14.28 -11.97
C LEU A 245 41.39 -15.28 -11.60
N ILE A 246 41.21 -16.02 -10.50
CA ILE A 246 42.14 -17.07 -10.07
C ILE A 246 42.27 -18.17 -11.15
N ASN A 247 41.12 -18.63 -11.66
CA ASN A 247 41.11 -19.67 -12.70
C ASN A 247 41.83 -19.20 -13.97
N THR A 248 41.59 -17.98 -14.40
CA THR A 248 42.25 -17.39 -15.59
C THR A 248 43.77 -17.28 -15.37
N THR A 249 44.18 -16.82 -14.19
CA THR A 249 45.59 -16.66 -13.84
C THR A 249 46.31 -18.02 -13.79
N LEU A 250 45.67 -19.04 -13.15
CA LEU A 250 46.20 -20.41 -13.10
C LEU A 250 46.30 -21.03 -14.49
N SER A 251 45.29 -20.84 -15.34
CA SER A 251 45.29 -21.35 -16.72
C SER A 251 46.42 -20.75 -17.54
N ASN A 252 46.63 -19.43 -17.43
CA ASN A 252 47.72 -18.71 -18.07
C ASN A 252 49.11 -19.20 -17.60
N GLN A 253 49.25 -19.43 -16.28
CA GLN A 253 50.52 -19.99 -15.74
C GLN A 253 50.80 -21.40 -16.21
N MET A 254 49.77 -22.23 -16.30
CA MET A 254 49.91 -23.62 -16.81
C MET A 254 50.29 -23.62 -18.29
N SER A 255 49.73 -22.76 -19.11
CA SER A 255 50.06 -22.63 -20.54
C SER A 255 51.51 -22.16 -20.75
N ARG A 256 52.03 -21.32 -19.84
CA ARG A 256 53.43 -20.81 -19.93
C ARG A 256 54.45 -21.66 -19.18
N LYS A 257 54.06 -22.89 -18.69
CA LYS A 257 54.95 -23.75 -17.92
C LYS A 257 56.25 -24.10 -18.69
N GLN A 258 56.19 -24.32 -19.99
CA GLN A 258 57.33 -24.62 -20.85
C GLN A 258 58.25 -23.40 -20.96
N GLU A 259 57.75 -22.22 -21.23
CA GLU A 259 58.49 -20.94 -21.32
C GLU A 259 59.20 -20.64 -19.99
N ASN A 260 58.47 -20.75 -18.87
CA ASN A 260 59.03 -20.58 -17.54
C ASN A 260 60.17 -21.58 -17.22
N SER A 261 60.10 -22.80 -17.73
CA SER A 261 61.14 -23.80 -17.57
C SER A 261 62.41 -23.42 -18.36
N VAL A 262 62.28 -22.90 -19.57
CA VAL A 262 63.39 -22.39 -20.38
C VAL A 262 64.05 -21.19 -19.69
N LEU A 263 63.26 -20.25 -19.18
CA LEU A 263 63.79 -19.07 -18.47
C LEU A 263 64.54 -19.44 -17.19
N ARG A 264 64.13 -20.47 -16.48
CA ARG A 264 64.90 -21.03 -15.34
C ARG A 264 66.20 -21.70 -15.77
N SER A 265 66.23 -22.35 -16.92
CA SER A 265 67.44 -22.99 -17.44
C SER A 265 68.53 -21.99 -17.83
N ILE A 266 68.18 -20.76 -18.15
CA ILE A 266 69.12 -19.66 -18.46
C ILE A 266 69.47 -18.80 -17.22
N GLY A 267 69.04 -19.21 -16.01
CA GLY A 267 69.46 -18.64 -14.73
C GLY A 267 68.52 -17.64 -14.05
N LEU A 268 67.25 -17.50 -14.50
CA LEU A 268 66.28 -16.67 -13.78
C LEU A 268 65.88 -17.33 -12.46
N THR A 269 65.91 -16.57 -11.38
CA THR A 269 65.45 -17.00 -10.07
C THR A 269 63.93 -17.03 -9.98
N GLN A 270 63.39 -17.85 -9.08
CA GLN A 270 61.94 -18.00 -8.89
C GLN A 270 61.25 -16.65 -8.50
N LYS A 271 61.94 -15.78 -7.75
CA LYS A 271 61.43 -14.44 -7.38
C LYS A 271 61.33 -13.51 -8.59
N GLN A 272 62.29 -13.58 -9.51
CA GLN A 272 62.29 -12.76 -10.74
C GLN A 272 61.19 -13.23 -11.71
N LEU A 273 60.96 -14.54 -11.84
CA LEU A 273 59.88 -15.16 -12.62
C LEU A 273 58.51 -14.75 -12.07
N CYS A 274 58.34 -14.82 -10.75
CA CYS A 274 57.11 -14.41 -10.10
C CYS A 274 56.79 -12.91 -10.31
N LYS A 275 57.80 -12.07 -10.17
CA LYS A 275 57.65 -10.63 -10.41
C LYS A 275 57.32 -10.30 -11.88
N MET A 276 57.92 -11.03 -12.82
CA MET A 276 57.67 -10.88 -14.25
C MET A 276 56.19 -11.26 -14.57
N ASN A 277 55.74 -12.42 -14.07
CA ASN A 277 54.36 -12.89 -14.29
C ASN A 277 53.30 -11.99 -13.66
N ILE A 278 53.60 -11.37 -12.52
CA ILE A 278 52.71 -10.37 -11.91
C ILE A 278 52.63 -9.10 -12.75
N CYS A 279 53.78 -8.62 -13.28
CA CYS A 279 53.82 -7.42 -14.12
C CYS A 279 53.16 -7.65 -15.48
N GLU A 280 53.17 -8.85 -16.03
CA GLU A 280 52.49 -9.17 -17.29
C GLU A 280 51.00 -9.45 -17.11
N GLY A 281 50.54 -9.74 -15.89
CA GLY A 281 49.12 -9.99 -15.55
C GLY A 281 48.37 -8.68 -15.20
N LEU A 282 49.05 -7.58 -15.12
CA LEU A 282 48.50 -6.24 -14.97
C LEU A 282 48.43 -5.53 -16.32
#